data_c40a872bad6e5b438a779e298d5f0987
#
_entry.id   c40a872bad6e5b438a779e298d5f0987
#
_cell.length_a   1.000
_cell.length_b   1.000
_cell.length_c   1.000
_cell.angle_alpha   90.00
_cell.angle_beta   90.00
_cell.angle_gamma   90.00
#
_symmetry.space_group_name_H-M   'P 1'
#
loop_
_entity.id
_entity.type
_entity.pdbx_description
1 polymer ?
#
loop_
_entity_poly.entity_id
_entity_poly.type
_entity_poly.pdbx_seq_one_letter_code
_entity_poly.pdbx_strand_id
1 'polypeptide(L)'
;MSAFLRTASRAIARPATTASARPFSSTTARPLARITIVGNLADSPELRASSTGREYLRYAVASNSGSGENRKTSWFNVSCFADEGSRRDFFQSLPKGCVIFARFCQPGVVCGLES
;
A
#
# COMPACT_ATOMS: atom_id res chain seq x y z
N MET A 1 -9.39 -77.43 42.20
CA MET A 1 -9.55 -76.89 40.86
C MET A 1 -9.85 -75.41 40.95
N SER A 2 -8.87 -74.60 40.69
CA SER A 2 -9.05 -73.15 40.74
C SER A 2 -9.30 -72.62 39.34
N ALA A 3 -10.50 -72.10 39.14
CA ALA A 3 -10.86 -71.43 37.92
C ALA A 3 -10.34 -70.02 37.97
N PHE A 4 -9.34 -69.73 37.15
CA PHE A 4 -8.86 -68.36 37.01
C PHE A 4 -9.78 -67.62 36.08
N LEU A 5 -10.65 -66.75 36.61
CA LEU A 5 -11.37 -65.77 35.84
C LEU A 5 -10.42 -64.67 35.41
N ARG A 6 -9.90 -64.72 34.22
CA ARG A 6 -9.21 -63.63 33.61
C ARG A 6 -10.22 -62.57 33.20
N THR A 7 -10.38 -61.56 33.99
CA THR A 7 -11.10 -60.37 33.62
C THR A 7 -10.27 -59.66 32.54
N ALA A 8 -10.67 -59.84 31.29
CA ALA A 8 -10.13 -59.09 30.19
C ALA A 8 -10.63 -57.63 30.34
N SER A 9 -9.80 -56.78 30.86
CA SER A 9 -10.06 -55.36 30.79
C SER A 9 -10.05 -54.93 29.31
N ARG A 10 -11.22 -54.72 28.78
CA ARG A 10 -11.38 -54.09 27.49
C ARG A 10 -10.91 -52.64 27.63
N ALA A 11 -9.71 -52.37 27.22
CA ALA A 11 -9.26 -51.01 27.04
C ALA A 11 -10.11 -50.37 25.90
N ILE A 12 -10.97 -49.52 26.32
CA ILE A 12 -11.74 -48.68 25.38
C ILE A 12 -10.73 -47.69 24.82
N ALA A 13 -10.18 -48.01 23.65
CA ALA A 13 -9.38 -47.08 22.88
C ALA A 13 -10.29 -45.92 22.50
N ARG A 14 -10.11 -44.77 23.14
CA ARG A 14 -10.71 -43.53 22.71
C ARG A 14 -10.20 -43.23 21.32
N PRO A 15 -11.08 -43.00 20.32
CA PRO A 15 -10.59 -42.49 19.06
C PRO A 15 -9.94 -41.13 19.31
N ALA A 16 -8.66 -41.05 19.04
CA ALA A 16 -7.99 -39.78 19.01
C ALA A 16 -8.67 -38.97 17.91
N THR A 17 -9.49 -38.02 18.30
CA THR A 17 -9.95 -36.98 17.40
C THR A 17 -8.69 -36.23 16.97
N THR A 18 -8.17 -36.60 15.84
CA THR A 18 -7.17 -35.80 15.15
C THR A 18 -7.85 -34.46 14.86
N ALA A 19 -7.62 -33.50 15.75
CA ALA A 19 -7.96 -32.13 15.47
C ALA A 19 -7.20 -31.78 14.18
N SER A 20 -7.97 -31.73 13.08
CA SER A 20 -7.45 -31.22 11.82
C SER A 20 -7.06 -29.78 12.07
N ALA A 21 -5.79 -29.58 12.40
CA ALA A 21 -5.22 -28.25 12.45
C ALA A 21 -5.36 -27.69 11.04
N ARG A 22 -6.28 -26.75 10.90
CA ARG A 22 -6.40 -25.98 9.65
C ARG A 22 -5.08 -25.23 9.47
N PRO A 23 -4.28 -25.55 8.46
CA PRO A 23 -3.10 -24.76 8.21
C PRO A 23 -3.56 -23.34 7.91
N PHE A 24 -3.11 -22.40 8.74
CA PHE A 24 -3.21 -21.01 8.36
C PHE A 24 -2.41 -20.87 7.07
N SER A 25 -3.10 -20.64 5.99
CA SER A 25 -2.47 -20.28 4.74
C SER A 25 -1.71 -18.98 5.00
N SER A 26 -0.41 -19.07 5.19
CA SER A 26 0.45 -17.91 5.21
C SER A 26 0.60 -17.45 3.77
N THR A 27 -0.43 -16.77 3.29
CA THR A 27 -0.29 -15.96 2.10
C THR A 27 0.74 -14.92 2.45
N THR A 28 1.86 -14.90 1.76
CA THR A 28 2.80 -13.81 1.86
C THR A 28 2.03 -12.54 1.53
N ALA A 29 1.59 -11.84 2.57
CA ALA A 29 0.91 -10.57 2.41
C ALA A 29 1.89 -9.63 1.71
N ARG A 30 1.65 -9.35 0.44
CA ARG A 30 2.40 -8.31 -0.25
C ARG A 30 2.05 -7.00 0.42
N PRO A 31 3.01 -6.27 0.98
CA PRO A 31 2.73 -4.97 1.57
C PRO A 31 2.13 -4.08 0.49
N LEU A 32 0.88 -3.70 0.68
CA LEU A 32 0.17 -2.78 -0.20
C LEU A 32 -0.05 -1.48 0.56
N ALA A 33 0.67 -0.45 0.17
CA ALA A 33 0.41 0.91 0.61
C ALA A 33 -0.32 1.65 -0.52
N ARG A 34 -1.48 2.19 -0.23
CA ARG A 34 -2.24 3.02 -1.15
C ARG A 34 -2.46 4.38 -0.51
N ILE A 35 -2.04 5.42 -1.21
CA ILE A 35 -2.25 6.79 -0.81
C ILE A 35 -3.06 7.50 -1.88
N THR A 36 -4.10 8.20 -1.46
CA THR A 36 -4.92 9.04 -2.34
C THR A 36 -4.82 10.47 -1.85
N ILE A 37 -4.37 11.37 -2.70
CA ILE A 37 -4.22 12.78 -2.41
C ILE A 37 -5.06 13.57 -3.41
N VAL A 38 -5.90 14.45 -2.90
CA VAL A 38 -6.67 15.40 -3.69
C VAL A 38 -6.24 16.80 -3.31
N GLY A 39 -5.84 17.59 -4.26
CA GLY A 39 -5.40 18.95 -3.99
C GLY A 39 -5.10 19.74 -5.26
N ASN A 40 -4.59 20.91 -5.07
CA ASN A 40 -4.21 21.79 -6.15
C ASN A 40 -2.72 21.67 -6.45
N LEU A 41 -2.38 21.69 -7.70
CA LEU A 41 -1.00 21.69 -8.14
C LEU A 41 -0.35 23.04 -7.78
N ALA A 42 0.68 22.99 -6.96
CA ALA A 42 1.34 24.21 -6.49
C ALA A 42 2.17 24.89 -7.58
N ASP A 43 2.83 24.07 -8.38
CA ASP A 43 3.65 24.49 -9.51
C ASP A 43 3.57 23.48 -10.65
N SER A 44 3.98 23.91 -11.83
CA SER A 44 4.07 23.01 -12.98
C SER A 44 5.02 21.84 -12.68
N PRO A 45 4.69 20.62 -13.06
CA PRO A 45 5.56 19.48 -12.85
C PRO A 45 6.91 19.67 -13.54
N GLU A 46 7.97 19.43 -12.81
CA GLU A 46 9.35 19.52 -13.32
C GLU A 46 9.90 18.12 -13.61
N LEU A 47 10.56 18.01 -14.74
CA LEU A 47 11.30 16.82 -15.07
C LEU A 47 12.70 16.88 -14.46
N ARG A 48 13.05 15.89 -13.67
CA ARG A 48 14.37 15.77 -13.05
C ARG A 48 14.98 14.41 -13.34
N ALA A 49 16.29 14.37 -13.40
CA ALA A 49 17.05 13.13 -13.51
C ALA A 49 17.53 12.67 -12.13
N SER A 50 17.34 11.40 -11.84
CA SER A 50 17.88 10.77 -10.65
C SER A 50 19.37 10.48 -10.82
N SER A 51 20.08 10.31 -9.69
CA SER A 51 21.49 9.90 -9.70
C SER A 51 21.76 8.58 -10.44
N THR A 52 20.74 7.74 -10.57
CA THR A 52 20.79 6.48 -11.31
C THR A 52 20.52 6.61 -12.81
N GLY A 53 20.33 7.84 -13.31
CA GLY A 53 20.02 8.11 -14.72
C GLY A 53 18.53 7.94 -15.11
N ARG A 54 17.65 7.65 -14.16
CA ARG A 54 16.20 7.61 -14.40
C ARG A 54 15.61 9.02 -14.30
N GLU A 55 14.80 9.37 -15.26
CA GLU A 55 14.04 10.61 -15.22
C GLU A 55 12.75 10.43 -14.41
N TYR A 56 12.41 11.42 -13.63
CA TYR A 56 11.18 11.46 -12.85
C TYR A 56 10.55 12.85 -12.87
N LEU A 57 9.24 12.88 -12.73
CA LEU A 57 8.48 14.12 -12.58
C LEU A 57 8.37 14.47 -11.10
N ARG A 58 8.75 15.67 -10.75
CA ARG A 58 8.56 16.22 -9.40
C ARG A 58 7.51 17.31 -9.43
N TYR A 59 6.54 17.22 -8.55
CA TYR A 59 5.52 18.25 -8.37
C TYR A 59 5.06 18.33 -6.94
N ALA A 60 4.54 19.48 -6.55
CA ALA A 60 3.99 19.72 -5.23
C ALA A 60 2.46 19.85 -5.31
N VAL A 61 1.78 19.19 -4.38
CA VAL A 61 0.33 19.24 -4.25
C VAL A 61 -0.03 19.90 -2.93
N ALA A 62 -0.84 20.93 -2.99
CA ALA A 62 -1.40 21.58 -1.83
C ALA A 62 -2.80 21.05 -1.54
N SER A 63 -2.96 20.36 -0.43
CA SER A 63 -4.25 19.89 0.05
C SER A 63 -4.75 20.80 1.17
N ASN A 64 -5.91 21.39 0.99
CA ASN A 64 -6.54 22.24 1.97
C ASN A 64 -7.54 21.46 2.80
N SER A 65 -7.38 21.50 4.10
CA SER A 65 -8.29 20.91 5.07
C SER A 65 -8.87 21.98 5.99
N GLY A 66 -10.13 21.82 6.35
CA GLY A 66 -10.83 22.76 7.21
C GLY A 66 -11.66 23.80 6.46
N SER A 67 -12.44 24.56 7.20
CA SER A 67 -13.35 25.58 6.69
C SER A 67 -13.09 26.91 7.38
N GLY A 68 -13.25 28.01 6.64
CA GLY A 68 -13.12 29.34 7.17
C GLY A 68 -11.71 29.69 7.69
N GLU A 69 -11.66 30.29 8.89
CA GLU A 69 -10.40 30.73 9.52
C GLU A 69 -9.46 29.58 9.96
N ASN A 70 -9.99 28.37 10.12
CA ASN A 70 -9.23 27.20 10.51
C ASN A 70 -8.71 26.38 9.32
N ARG A 71 -8.53 27.02 8.19
CA ARG A 71 -8.02 26.38 6.99
C ARG A 71 -6.54 26.06 7.13
N LYS A 72 -6.20 24.79 7.06
CA LYS A 72 -4.81 24.30 7.06
C LYS A 72 -4.46 23.77 5.68
N THR A 73 -3.32 24.18 5.18
CA THR A 73 -2.78 23.66 3.91
C THR A 73 -1.67 22.68 4.20
N SER A 74 -1.80 21.49 3.70
CA SER A 74 -0.78 20.46 3.75
C SER A 74 -0.10 20.36 2.38
N TRP A 75 1.23 20.36 2.37
CA TRP A 75 2.03 20.29 1.16
C TRP A 75 2.59 18.90 0.99
N PHE A 76 2.39 18.32 -0.17
CA PHE A 76 2.89 17.01 -0.51
C PHE A 76 3.83 17.11 -1.71
N ASN A 77 5.08 16.74 -1.53
CA ASN A 77 6.03 16.61 -2.62
C ASN A 77 5.90 15.21 -3.23
N VAL A 78 5.58 15.14 -4.49
CA VAL A 78 5.37 13.89 -5.20
C VAL A 78 6.45 13.72 -6.25
N SER A 79 7.08 12.56 -6.22
CA SER A 79 8.03 12.14 -7.26
C SER A 79 7.42 10.96 -8.01
N CYS A 80 7.15 11.14 -9.29
CA CYS A 80 6.54 10.13 -10.13
C CYS A 80 7.58 9.59 -11.11
N PHE A 81 7.94 8.33 -10.96
CA PHE A 81 8.78 7.61 -11.90
C PHE A 81 7.90 6.98 -12.97
N ALA A 82 7.47 7.79 -13.92
CA ALA A 82 6.72 7.31 -15.07
C ALA A 82 7.67 7.07 -16.24
N ASP A 83 7.44 5.98 -16.93
CA ASP A 83 8.14 5.74 -18.19
C ASP A 83 7.73 6.77 -19.24
N GLU A 84 8.60 7.00 -20.21
CA GLU A 84 8.33 7.91 -21.31
C GLU A 84 7.03 7.51 -22.03
N GLY A 85 6.16 8.47 -22.21
CA GLY A 85 4.88 8.24 -22.89
C GLY A 85 3.91 9.40 -22.76
N SER A 86 2.74 9.24 -23.34
CA SER A 86 1.68 10.25 -23.37
C SER A 86 1.22 10.69 -21.97
N ARG A 87 1.38 9.85 -20.96
CA ARG A 87 1.11 10.19 -19.56
C ARG A 87 2.04 11.27 -19.03
N ARG A 88 3.33 11.14 -19.32
CA ARG A 88 4.36 12.08 -18.91
C ARG A 88 4.13 13.45 -19.55
N ASP A 89 3.86 13.47 -20.84
CA ASP A 89 3.55 14.69 -21.59
C ASP A 89 2.29 15.37 -21.06
N PHE A 90 1.28 14.60 -20.72
CA PHE A 90 0.06 15.10 -20.10
C PHE A 90 0.35 15.80 -18.76
N PHE A 91 1.13 15.19 -17.89
CA PHE A 91 1.50 15.80 -16.60
C PHE A 91 2.32 17.07 -16.77
N GLN A 92 3.22 17.11 -17.73
CA GLN A 92 4.02 18.30 -18.02
C GLN A 92 3.19 19.46 -18.57
N SER A 93 2.09 19.15 -19.23
CA SER A 93 1.19 20.17 -19.80
C SER A 93 0.22 20.75 -18.78
N LEU A 94 0.16 20.21 -17.56
CA LEU A 94 -0.74 20.69 -16.51
C LEU A 94 -0.34 22.09 -16.02
N PRO A 95 -1.27 23.06 -16.04
CA PRO A 95 -0.99 24.38 -15.51
C PRO A 95 -0.99 24.39 -13.98
N LYS A 96 -0.28 25.35 -13.42
CA LYS A 96 -0.33 25.66 -11.99
C LYS A 96 -1.75 25.92 -11.54
N GLY A 97 -2.10 25.43 -10.33
CA GLY A 97 -3.42 25.59 -9.74
C GLY A 97 -4.47 24.58 -10.19
N CYS A 98 -4.12 23.66 -11.09
CA CYS A 98 -5.01 22.60 -11.50
C CYS A 98 -5.32 21.64 -10.34
N VAL A 99 -6.58 21.23 -10.22
CA VAL A 99 -6.98 20.22 -9.23
C VAL A 99 -6.53 18.85 -9.74
N ILE A 100 -5.73 18.18 -8.95
CA ILE A 100 -5.28 16.83 -9.26
C ILE A 100 -5.75 15.83 -8.23
N PHE A 101 -6.09 14.66 -8.73
CA PHE A 101 -6.39 13.47 -7.96
C PHE A 101 -5.27 12.47 -8.18
N ALA A 102 -4.36 12.38 -7.22
CA ALA A 102 -3.23 11.48 -7.29
C ALA A 102 -3.51 10.20 -6.50
N ARG A 103 -3.50 9.08 -7.19
CA ARG A 103 -3.63 7.75 -6.60
C ARG A 103 -2.35 6.97 -6.83
N PHE A 104 -1.70 6.60 -5.75
CA PHE A 104 -0.48 5.82 -5.78
C PHE A 104 -0.75 4.39 -5.32
N CYS A 105 -0.62 3.45 -6.21
CA CYS A 105 -0.96 2.04 -5.96
C CYS A 105 0.05 1.05 -6.56
N GLN A 106 1.25 1.48 -6.98
CA GLN A 106 2.18 0.57 -7.64
C GLN A 106 3.49 0.37 -6.86
N PRO A 107 3.98 -0.89 -6.82
CA PRO A 107 5.34 -1.14 -6.35
C PRO A 107 6.34 -0.46 -7.30
N GLY A 108 7.14 0.42 -6.78
CA GLY A 108 8.16 1.16 -7.54
C GLY A 108 7.97 2.66 -7.62
N VAL A 109 6.82 3.19 -7.22
CA VAL A 109 6.62 4.64 -7.08
C VAL A 109 6.96 5.03 -5.64
N VAL A 110 8.12 5.60 -5.46
CA VAL A 110 8.53 6.15 -4.16
C VAL A 110 7.94 7.56 -4.05
N CYS A 111 6.85 7.68 -3.30
CA CYS A 111 6.35 8.98 -2.89
C CYS A 111 7.09 9.40 -1.64
N GLY A 112 7.99 10.35 -1.77
CA GLY A 112 8.58 11.03 -0.62
C GLY A 112 7.55 11.99 -0.04
N LEU A 113 7.00 11.68 1.14
CA LEU A 113 6.23 12.61 1.95
C LEU A 113 7.24 13.39 2.80
N GLU A 114 7.56 14.59 2.39
CA GLU A 114 8.21 15.56 3.25
C GLU A 114 7.16 16.58 3.71
N SER A 115 6.92 16.56 4.99
CA SER A 115 6.09 17.57 5.66
C SER A 115 6.89 18.84 5.94
#